data_b08cefaa92d6e7f0df0b15c4c57ac610
#
_entry.id   b08cefaa92d6e7f0df0b15c4c57ac610
#
_cell.length_a   1.000
_cell.length_b   1.000
_cell.length_c   1.000
_cell.angle_alpha   90.00
_cell.angle_beta   90.00
_cell.angle_gamma   90.00
#
_symmetry.space_group_name_H-M   'P 1'
#
loop_
_entity.id
_entity.type
_entity.pdbx_description
1 polymer ?
#
loop_
_entity_poly.entity_id
_entity_poly.type
_entity_poly.pdbx_seq_one_letter_code
_entity_poly.pdbx_strand_id
1 'polypeptide(L)'
;MRVKPWLAPEAALAHGSWVKWIGGASNHDLQGLEDQAALATLAGAHCLDVAADLGVISAVKRGIAWALEQGVPRRPWLMLSLSDGVDPHFRKAVFDPQLCPSSCPRPCVPVCPALAIDPSIGVIANRCYGCGRCLEICPLNLIQEQAVKLEGHQLLQLLKQAQPDAIEVHTSPGRSQAFAQLLAAISASDLSLSLLAVSCGEGREPGQLALAAYLWQLHGFLTASSWPWLWQLDGRPMSGDIGAGTAHAAVALFERLGPFLPPGLIQLAGGTNADSRRRLLKIQISPTPATGGIAGIAYGGSARALLQPFLIEAERRGQRLLHCPDLWPKAQHSLELLWAC
;
A
#
# COMPACT_ATOMS: atom_id res chain seq x y z
N MET A 1 17.64 10.12 -10.47
CA MET A 1 17.92 9.99 -9.04
C MET A 1 18.06 8.51 -8.73
N ARG A 2 19.20 8.05 -8.21
CA ARG A 2 19.35 6.64 -7.84
C ARG A 2 18.72 6.43 -6.47
N VAL A 3 17.91 5.39 -6.30
CA VAL A 3 17.53 4.94 -4.97
C VAL A 3 18.84 4.66 -4.23
N LYS A 4 19.02 5.27 -3.07
CA LYS A 4 20.11 4.91 -2.18
C LYS A 4 19.53 3.92 -1.18
N PRO A 5 19.66 2.60 -1.41
CA PRO A 5 19.22 1.62 -0.46
C PRO A 5 19.93 1.91 0.87
N TRP A 6 19.25 1.61 1.97
CA TRP A 6 19.82 1.71 3.32
C TRP A 6 19.98 3.13 3.90
N LEU A 7 19.47 4.18 3.26
CA LEU A 7 19.28 5.45 3.97
C LEU A 7 18.34 5.25 5.14
N ALA A 8 18.53 6.01 6.21
CA ALA A 8 17.50 6.12 7.22
C ALA A 8 16.20 6.63 6.57
N PRO A 9 15.03 6.11 6.96
CA PRO A 9 13.75 6.50 6.37
C PRO A 9 13.55 8.02 6.29
N GLU A 10 13.92 8.75 7.34
CA GLU A 10 13.86 10.21 7.39
C GLU A 10 14.77 10.88 6.35
N ALA A 11 15.96 10.34 6.19
CA ALA A 11 16.92 10.85 5.19
C ALA A 11 16.43 10.54 3.77
N ALA A 12 15.81 9.38 3.55
CA ALA A 12 15.22 9.02 2.26
C ALA A 12 14.08 9.97 1.87
N LEU A 13 13.21 10.32 2.82
CA LEU A 13 12.16 11.33 2.64
C LEU A 13 12.76 12.69 2.28
N ALA A 14 13.75 13.15 3.04
CA ALA A 14 14.40 14.45 2.82
C ALA A 14 15.13 14.54 1.46
N HIS A 15 15.65 13.42 0.95
CA HIS A 15 16.35 13.37 -0.34
C HIS A 15 15.45 13.03 -1.53
N GLY A 16 14.15 12.82 -1.33
CA GLY A 16 13.23 12.40 -2.40
C GLY A 16 13.54 11.00 -2.95
N SER A 17 14.17 10.14 -2.17
CA SER A 17 14.54 8.77 -2.54
C SER A 17 13.70 7.70 -1.82
N TRP A 18 12.66 8.12 -1.12
CA TRP A 18 11.79 7.26 -0.35
C TRP A 18 11.09 6.21 -1.22
N VAL A 19 11.12 4.98 -0.74
CA VAL A 19 10.41 3.84 -1.32
C VAL A 19 9.55 3.21 -0.24
N LYS A 20 8.25 3.13 -0.48
CA LYS A 20 7.29 2.41 0.34
C LYS A 20 6.81 1.17 -0.41
N TRP A 21 6.89 0.00 0.23
CA TRP A 21 6.21 -1.20 -0.24
C TRP A 21 4.85 -1.30 0.42
N ILE A 22 3.80 -1.60 -0.36
CA ILE A 22 2.43 -1.76 0.13
C ILE A 22 2.02 -3.23 0.04
N GLY A 23 1.88 -3.88 1.18
CA GLY A 23 1.42 -5.26 1.30
C GLY A 23 -0.09 -5.44 1.07
N GLY A 24 -0.85 -4.37 1.34
CA GLY A 24 -2.30 -4.32 1.18
C GLY A 24 -3.05 -4.23 2.52
N ALA A 25 -3.96 -3.26 2.61
CA ALA A 25 -4.69 -2.92 3.84
C ALA A 25 -5.66 -4.01 4.33
N SER A 26 -5.98 -5.01 3.50
CA SER A 26 -6.80 -6.17 3.86
C SER A 26 -6.15 -7.50 3.48
N ASN A 27 -4.85 -7.53 3.23
CA ASN A 27 -4.11 -8.75 2.98
C ASN A 27 -3.75 -9.44 4.30
N HIS A 28 -4.15 -10.72 4.44
CA HIS A 28 -3.89 -11.55 5.62
C HIS A 28 -3.19 -12.88 5.26
N ASP A 29 -2.55 -12.94 4.11
CA ASP A 29 -1.66 -14.05 3.76
C ASP A 29 -0.36 -13.93 4.55
N LEU A 30 -0.36 -14.46 5.77
CA LEU A 30 0.74 -14.27 6.73
C LEU A 30 2.07 -14.78 6.18
N GLN A 31 2.07 -15.95 5.53
CA GLN A 31 3.28 -16.54 4.97
C GLN A 31 3.80 -15.73 3.78
N GLY A 32 2.93 -15.40 2.84
CA GLY A 32 3.28 -14.58 1.69
C GLY A 32 3.74 -13.17 2.09
N LEU A 33 3.10 -12.56 3.11
CA LEU A 33 3.50 -11.24 3.62
C LEU A 33 4.86 -11.27 4.33
N GLU A 34 5.16 -12.33 5.10
CA GLU A 34 6.48 -12.51 5.72
C GLU A 34 7.58 -12.58 4.67
N ASP A 35 7.39 -13.42 3.64
CA ASP A 35 8.35 -13.58 2.54
C ASP A 35 8.51 -12.27 1.72
N GLN A 36 7.41 -11.60 1.39
CA GLN A 36 7.45 -10.35 0.65
C GLN A 36 8.07 -9.20 1.45
N ALA A 37 7.79 -9.11 2.75
CA ALA A 37 8.37 -8.11 3.65
C ALA A 37 9.90 -8.29 3.77
N ALA A 38 10.36 -9.53 3.88
CA ALA A 38 11.79 -9.84 3.88
C ALA A 38 12.47 -9.36 2.59
N LEU A 39 11.89 -9.69 1.43
CA LEU A 39 12.44 -9.31 0.13
C LEU A 39 12.38 -7.80 -0.11
N ALA A 40 11.31 -7.12 0.30
CA ALA A 40 11.20 -5.68 0.23
C ALA A 40 12.26 -4.99 1.11
N THR A 41 12.52 -5.54 2.30
CA THR A 41 13.58 -5.07 3.21
C THR A 41 14.97 -5.27 2.60
N LEU A 42 15.26 -6.47 2.06
CA LEU A 42 16.50 -6.77 1.36
C LEU A 42 16.75 -5.86 0.16
N ALA A 43 15.69 -5.54 -0.59
CA ALA A 43 15.77 -4.66 -1.74
C ALA A 43 15.84 -3.16 -1.36
N GLY A 44 15.84 -2.81 -0.07
CA GLY A 44 16.06 -1.46 0.43
C GLY A 44 14.80 -0.60 0.49
N ALA A 45 13.61 -1.17 0.72
CA ALA A 45 12.44 -0.39 1.07
C ALA A 45 12.67 0.38 2.37
N HIS A 46 12.19 1.63 2.42
CA HIS A 46 12.29 2.49 3.61
C HIS A 46 11.07 2.33 4.53
N CYS A 47 9.96 1.82 3.99
CA CYS A 47 8.72 1.62 4.72
C CYS A 47 7.95 0.41 4.18
N LEU A 48 7.37 -0.36 5.08
CA LEU A 48 6.45 -1.47 4.78
C LEU A 48 5.07 -1.12 5.34
N ASP A 49 4.11 -0.95 4.45
CA ASP A 49 2.75 -0.56 4.77
C ASP A 49 1.82 -1.78 4.65
N VAL A 50 1.13 -2.10 5.73
CA VAL A 50 0.38 -3.35 5.87
C VAL A 50 -0.94 -3.17 6.61
N ALA A 51 -1.77 -4.21 6.58
CA ALA A 51 -3.02 -4.24 7.32
C ALA A 51 -2.82 -4.06 8.83
N ALA A 52 -3.71 -3.34 9.47
CA ALA A 52 -3.75 -3.17 10.92
C ALA A 52 -4.31 -4.46 11.58
N ASP A 53 -3.50 -5.51 11.60
CA ASP A 53 -3.80 -6.82 12.17
C ASP A 53 -2.56 -7.38 12.86
N LEU A 54 -2.71 -7.91 14.08
CA LEU A 54 -1.56 -8.37 14.89
C LEU A 54 -0.84 -9.57 14.27
N GLY A 55 -1.56 -10.45 13.59
CA GLY A 55 -0.98 -11.58 12.88
C GLY A 55 -0.13 -11.11 11.69
N VAL A 56 -0.65 -10.18 10.90
CA VAL A 56 0.06 -9.54 9.78
C VAL A 56 1.31 -8.81 10.29
N ILE A 57 1.16 -7.99 11.32
CA ILE A 57 2.27 -7.24 11.94
C ILE A 57 3.38 -8.20 12.41
N SER A 58 2.99 -9.29 13.07
CA SER A 58 3.93 -10.30 13.55
C SER A 58 4.67 -10.98 12.39
N ALA A 59 3.97 -11.36 11.33
CA ALA A 59 4.57 -11.96 10.13
C ALA A 59 5.57 -11.00 9.45
N VAL A 60 5.17 -9.75 9.27
CA VAL A 60 6.04 -8.72 8.65
C VAL A 60 7.27 -8.44 9.51
N LYS A 61 7.13 -8.35 10.85
CA LYS A 61 8.27 -8.21 11.77
C LYS A 61 9.24 -9.38 11.66
N ARG A 62 8.77 -10.63 11.49
CA ARG A 62 9.66 -11.78 11.25
C ARG A 62 10.39 -11.67 9.90
N GLY A 63 9.70 -11.26 8.83
CA GLY A 63 10.33 -11.03 7.54
C GLY A 63 11.42 -9.96 7.59
N ILE A 64 11.17 -8.83 8.30
CA ILE A 64 12.18 -7.80 8.53
C ILE A 64 13.37 -8.38 9.31
N ALA A 65 13.12 -9.13 10.39
CA ALA A 65 14.17 -9.75 11.20
C ALA A 65 15.04 -10.70 10.36
N TRP A 66 14.42 -11.54 9.55
CA TRP A 66 15.15 -12.43 8.63
C TRP A 66 16.06 -11.64 7.66
N ALA A 67 15.58 -10.53 7.09
CA ALA A 67 16.38 -9.70 6.20
C ALA A 67 17.57 -9.04 6.93
N LEU A 68 17.39 -8.61 8.19
CA LEU A 68 18.49 -8.10 9.00
C LEU A 68 19.56 -9.16 9.27
N GLU A 69 19.17 -10.41 9.48
CA GLU A 69 20.09 -11.55 9.59
C GLU A 69 20.88 -11.81 8.28
N GLN A 70 20.31 -11.43 7.13
CA GLN A 70 21.02 -11.47 5.84
C GLN A 70 21.96 -10.26 5.64
N GLY A 71 22.15 -9.41 6.65
CA GLY A 71 23.14 -8.31 6.62
C GLY A 71 22.57 -6.95 6.19
N VAL A 72 21.25 -6.78 6.13
CA VAL A 72 20.64 -5.47 5.91
C VAL A 72 21.01 -4.53 7.08
N PRO A 73 21.59 -3.35 6.82
CA PRO A 73 22.11 -2.50 7.90
C PRO A 73 21.05 -1.72 8.67
N ARG A 74 19.84 -1.62 8.12
CA ARG A 74 18.73 -0.85 8.73
C ARG A 74 17.39 -1.48 8.45
N ARG A 75 16.52 -1.52 9.46
CA ARG A 75 15.12 -1.90 9.28
C ARG A 75 14.32 -0.77 8.61
N PRO A 76 13.34 -1.09 7.77
CA PRO A 76 12.34 -0.14 7.31
C PRO A 76 11.40 0.27 8.47
N TRP A 77 10.67 1.38 8.29
CA TRP A 77 9.52 1.67 9.15
C TRP A 77 8.39 0.69 8.87
N LEU A 78 7.70 0.30 9.92
CA LEU A 78 6.43 -0.42 9.87
C LEU A 78 5.29 0.60 9.90
N MET A 79 4.51 0.63 8.83
CA MET A 79 3.34 1.49 8.69
C MET A 79 2.06 0.65 8.72
N LEU A 80 1.03 1.13 9.39
CA LEU A 80 -0.28 0.49 9.42
C LEU A 80 -1.29 1.34 8.65
N SER A 81 -2.02 0.70 7.73
CA SER A 81 -3.11 1.34 7.00
C SER A 81 -4.40 1.34 7.83
N LEU A 82 -5.01 2.52 7.98
CA LEU A 82 -6.30 2.76 8.60
C LEU A 82 -7.21 3.50 7.62
N SER A 83 -8.53 3.49 7.85
CA SER A 83 -9.49 4.26 7.07
C SER A 83 -10.46 5.01 7.96
N ASP A 84 -10.78 6.24 7.60
CA ASP A 84 -11.78 7.07 8.27
C ASP A 84 -13.23 6.76 7.85
N GLY A 85 -13.40 5.83 6.89
CA GLY A 85 -14.72 5.49 6.36
C GLY A 85 -14.71 4.25 5.48
N VAL A 86 -15.72 4.12 4.64
CA VAL A 86 -15.77 3.02 3.65
C VAL A 86 -14.72 3.27 2.57
N ASP A 87 -13.80 2.33 2.42
CA ASP A 87 -12.71 2.42 1.45
C ASP A 87 -12.51 1.06 0.75
N PRO A 88 -12.33 1.06 -0.59
CA PRO A 88 -12.15 -0.18 -1.35
C PRO A 88 -10.94 -1.03 -0.94
N HIS A 89 -9.89 -0.42 -0.36
CA HIS A 89 -8.71 -1.15 0.10
C HIS A 89 -8.99 -1.98 1.37
N PHE A 90 -10.07 -1.66 2.11
CA PHE A 90 -10.47 -2.32 3.35
C PHE A 90 -11.68 -3.23 3.13
N ARG A 91 -11.63 -4.01 2.05
CA ARG A 91 -12.69 -4.95 1.71
C ARG A 91 -12.12 -6.29 1.27
N LYS A 92 -12.97 -7.33 1.29
CA LYS A 92 -12.71 -8.63 0.69
C LYS A 92 -13.85 -9.01 -0.25
N ALA A 93 -13.54 -9.75 -1.29
CA ALA A 93 -14.57 -10.38 -2.10
C ALA A 93 -15.17 -11.56 -1.34
N VAL A 94 -16.46 -11.77 -1.49
CA VAL A 94 -17.20 -12.92 -0.93
C VAL A 94 -18.22 -13.41 -1.94
N PHE A 95 -18.40 -14.72 -2.06
CA PHE A 95 -19.51 -15.35 -2.77
C PHE A 95 -19.67 -16.79 -2.33
N ASP A 96 -20.88 -17.34 -2.52
CA ASP A 96 -21.16 -18.76 -2.34
C ASP A 96 -20.85 -19.52 -3.63
N PRO A 97 -19.85 -20.41 -3.66
CA PRO A 97 -19.49 -21.15 -4.86
C PRO A 97 -20.58 -22.12 -5.32
N GLN A 98 -21.52 -22.53 -4.45
CA GLN A 98 -22.65 -23.40 -4.80
C GLN A 98 -23.66 -22.71 -5.71
N LEU A 99 -23.72 -21.37 -5.66
CA LEU A 99 -24.57 -20.59 -6.55
C LEU A 99 -23.97 -20.42 -7.96
N CYS A 100 -22.70 -20.81 -8.14
CA CYS A 100 -22.02 -20.69 -9.42
C CYS A 100 -22.31 -21.93 -10.30
N PRO A 101 -23.03 -21.81 -11.43
CA PRO A 101 -23.37 -22.95 -12.25
C PRO A 101 -22.12 -23.62 -12.83
N SER A 102 -22.19 -24.93 -13.02
CA SER A 102 -21.08 -25.73 -13.58
C SER A 102 -20.66 -25.30 -14.99
N SER A 103 -21.58 -24.68 -15.75
CA SER A 103 -21.34 -24.12 -17.09
C SER A 103 -20.63 -22.78 -17.09
N CYS A 104 -20.44 -22.13 -15.93
CA CYS A 104 -19.75 -20.85 -15.84
C CYS A 104 -18.25 -21.02 -16.14
N PRO A 105 -17.67 -20.27 -17.10
CA PRO A 105 -16.23 -20.38 -17.42
C PRO A 105 -15.33 -19.80 -16.32
N ARG A 106 -15.90 -19.25 -15.25
CA ARG A 106 -15.23 -18.70 -14.06
C ARG A 106 -14.13 -17.69 -14.39
N PRO A 107 -14.44 -16.62 -15.13
CA PRO A 107 -13.45 -15.60 -15.50
C PRO A 107 -12.82 -14.90 -14.30
N CYS A 108 -13.47 -14.99 -13.13
CA CYS A 108 -12.96 -14.46 -11.87
C CYS A 108 -11.66 -15.16 -11.38
N VAL A 109 -11.45 -16.44 -11.75
CA VAL A 109 -10.24 -17.18 -11.32
C VAL A 109 -8.97 -16.61 -11.97
N PRO A 110 -8.81 -16.56 -13.31
CA PRO A 110 -7.59 -16.07 -13.94
C PRO A 110 -7.37 -14.56 -13.76
N VAL A 111 -8.41 -13.77 -13.47
CA VAL A 111 -8.26 -12.34 -13.26
C VAL A 111 -7.78 -11.99 -11.85
N CYS A 112 -7.81 -12.93 -10.90
CA CYS A 112 -7.41 -12.71 -9.52
C CYS A 112 -5.89 -12.66 -9.37
N PRO A 113 -5.27 -11.49 -9.11
CA PRO A 113 -3.81 -11.39 -9.03
C PRO A 113 -3.23 -11.99 -7.74
N ALA A 114 -4.11 -12.29 -6.75
CA ALA A 114 -3.73 -12.91 -5.48
C ALA A 114 -3.97 -14.42 -5.46
N LEU A 115 -4.48 -15.02 -6.56
CA LEU A 115 -4.92 -16.41 -6.61
C LEU A 115 -5.87 -16.76 -5.44
N ALA A 116 -6.73 -15.81 -5.09
CA ALA A 116 -7.62 -15.91 -3.94
C ALA A 116 -9.01 -16.48 -4.30
N ILE A 117 -9.22 -16.95 -5.52
CA ILE A 117 -10.50 -17.54 -5.94
C ILE A 117 -10.31 -19.00 -6.28
N ASP A 118 -10.98 -19.85 -5.52
CA ASP A 118 -11.02 -21.28 -5.73
C ASP A 118 -12.44 -21.72 -6.15
N PRO A 119 -12.58 -22.55 -7.19
CA PRO A 119 -13.89 -22.99 -7.67
C PRO A 119 -14.76 -23.74 -6.66
N SER A 120 -14.16 -24.39 -5.67
CA SER A 120 -14.86 -25.22 -4.68
C SER A 120 -15.07 -24.50 -3.35
N ILE A 121 -14.15 -23.60 -2.98
CA ILE A 121 -14.18 -22.91 -1.68
C ILE A 121 -14.82 -21.52 -1.80
N GLY A 122 -14.76 -20.91 -2.99
CA GLY A 122 -15.12 -19.52 -3.19
C GLY A 122 -13.92 -18.60 -3.05
N VAL A 123 -13.94 -17.66 -2.10
CA VAL A 123 -12.82 -16.74 -1.86
C VAL A 123 -11.96 -17.25 -0.72
N ILE A 124 -10.68 -17.41 -0.98
CA ILE A 124 -9.66 -17.66 0.05
C ILE A 124 -9.38 -16.32 0.75
N ALA A 125 -10.08 -16.10 1.85
CA ALA A 125 -10.19 -14.78 2.49
C ALA A 125 -8.86 -14.19 2.94
N ASN A 126 -7.89 -15.00 3.38
CA ASN A 126 -6.56 -14.51 3.79
C ASN A 126 -5.73 -14.02 2.58
N ARG A 127 -5.87 -14.59 1.40
CA ARG A 127 -5.19 -14.15 0.18
C ARG A 127 -5.85 -12.92 -0.47
N CYS A 128 -7.16 -12.74 -0.28
CA CYS A 128 -7.89 -11.63 -0.89
C CYS A 128 -7.49 -10.30 -0.25
N TYR A 129 -6.96 -9.37 -1.05
CA TYR A 129 -6.64 -8.00 -0.63
C TYR A 129 -7.56 -6.93 -1.27
N GLY A 130 -8.77 -7.33 -1.68
CA GLY A 130 -9.84 -6.40 -2.06
C GLY A 130 -9.64 -5.64 -3.38
N CYS A 131 -8.86 -6.13 -4.34
CA CYS A 131 -8.60 -5.42 -5.60
C CYS A 131 -9.86 -5.18 -6.47
N GLY A 132 -10.96 -5.92 -6.26
CA GLY A 132 -12.24 -5.72 -6.91
C GLY A 132 -12.38 -6.28 -8.33
N ARG A 133 -11.32 -6.79 -8.97
CA ARG A 133 -11.37 -7.26 -10.36
C ARG A 133 -12.41 -8.35 -10.62
N CYS A 134 -12.61 -9.22 -9.65
CA CYS A 134 -13.56 -10.33 -9.75
C CYS A 134 -15.03 -9.87 -9.69
N LEU A 135 -15.32 -8.72 -9.09
CA LEU A 135 -16.68 -8.17 -9.01
C LEU A 135 -17.22 -7.84 -10.41
N GLU A 136 -16.44 -7.07 -11.17
CA GLU A 136 -16.87 -6.58 -12.48
C GLU A 136 -16.89 -7.68 -13.55
N ILE A 137 -16.04 -8.70 -13.43
CA ILE A 137 -15.92 -9.77 -14.42
C ILE A 137 -16.93 -10.90 -14.23
N CYS A 138 -17.60 -10.95 -13.07
CA CYS A 138 -18.58 -11.99 -12.76
C CYS A 138 -19.86 -11.82 -13.60
N PRO A 139 -20.16 -12.71 -14.56
CA PRO A 139 -21.31 -12.53 -15.47
C PRO A 139 -22.66 -12.66 -14.76
N LEU A 140 -22.65 -13.20 -13.54
CA LEU A 140 -23.83 -13.45 -12.73
C LEU A 140 -23.97 -12.50 -11.53
N ASN A 141 -23.03 -11.58 -11.36
CA ASN A 141 -22.96 -10.64 -10.22
C ASN A 141 -23.05 -11.33 -8.84
N LEU A 142 -22.56 -12.57 -8.72
CA LEU A 142 -22.57 -13.33 -7.47
C LEU A 142 -21.54 -12.85 -6.48
N ILE A 143 -20.43 -12.26 -6.96
CA ILE A 143 -19.31 -11.83 -6.12
C ILE A 143 -19.64 -10.45 -5.56
N GLN A 144 -19.64 -10.37 -4.24
CA GLN A 144 -19.89 -9.13 -3.50
C GLN A 144 -18.66 -8.71 -2.72
N GLU A 145 -18.67 -7.50 -2.21
CA GLU A 145 -17.63 -6.99 -1.32
C GLU A 145 -18.10 -6.93 0.13
N GLN A 146 -17.22 -7.28 1.05
CA GLN A 146 -17.42 -7.16 2.48
C GLN A 146 -16.36 -6.25 3.07
N ALA A 147 -16.78 -5.17 3.72
CA ALA A 147 -15.88 -4.26 4.41
C ALA A 147 -15.19 -4.92 5.61
N VAL A 148 -13.92 -4.61 5.80
CA VAL A 148 -13.13 -4.99 6.98
C VAL A 148 -12.68 -3.68 7.64
N LYS A 149 -13.19 -3.39 8.84
CA LYS A 149 -12.91 -2.13 9.54
C LYS A 149 -12.65 -2.39 11.03
N LEU A 150 -11.64 -1.71 11.57
CA LEU A 150 -11.37 -1.66 13.01
C LEU A 150 -11.90 -0.34 13.57
N GLU A 151 -12.60 -0.40 14.70
CA GLU A 151 -13.18 0.78 15.33
C GLU A 151 -12.95 0.81 16.85
N GLY A 152 -12.96 2.04 17.38
CA GLY A 152 -13.03 2.30 18.82
C GLY A 152 -11.89 1.66 19.63
N HIS A 153 -12.25 0.94 20.67
CA HIS A 153 -11.29 0.37 21.63
C HIS A 153 -10.38 -0.71 20.99
N GLN A 154 -10.87 -1.44 19.98
CA GLN A 154 -10.08 -2.44 19.27
C GLN A 154 -8.89 -1.79 18.53
N LEU A 155 -9.13 -0.65 17.89
CA LEU A 155 -8.07 0.13 17.25
C LEU A 155 -7.02 0.58 18.27
N LEU A 156 -7.45 1.19 19.40
CA LEU A 156 -6.54 1.66 20.43
C LEU A 156 -5.70 0.51 21.04
N GLN A 157 -6.33 -0.63 21.31
CA GLN A 157 -5.63 -1.81 21.82
C GLN A 157 -4.60 -2.33 20.82
N LEU A 158 -4.97 -2.42 19.54
CA LEU A 158 -4.09 -2.85 18.47
C LEU A 158 -2.89 -1.91 18.35
N LEU A 159 -3.11 -0.60 18.30
CA LEU A 159 -2.05 0.39 18.15
C LEU A 159 -1.05 0.33 19.32
N LYS A 160 -1.56 0.19 20.56
CA LYS A 160 -0.71 0.03 21.76
C LYS A 160 0.15 -1.24 21.74
N GLN A 161 -0.38 -2.35 21.17
CA GLN A 161 0.37 -3.59 21.05
C GLN A 161 1.35 -3.59 19.86
N ALA A 162 0.94 -3.02 18.75
CA ALA A 162 1.70 -3.00 17.52
C ALA A 162 2.92 -2.09 17.56
N GLN A 163 2.77 -0.91 18.22
CA GLN A 163 3.79 0.15 18.28
C GLN A 163 4.38 0.42 16.87
N PRO A 164 3.55 0.84 15.88
CA PRO A 164 4.04 1.13 14.54
C PRO A 164 4.92 2.38 14.52
N ASP A 165 5.86 2.44 13.57
CA ASP A 165 6.66 3.64 13.32
C ASP A 165 5.84 4.71 12.59
N ALA A 166 4.84 4.30 11.78
CA ALA A 166 4.01 5.19 10.99
C ALA A 166 2.58 4.66 10.85
N ILE A 167 1.67 5.57 10.52
CA ILE A 167 0.28 5.24 10.19
C ILE A 167 -0.06 5.88 8.86
N GLU A 168 -0.80 5.16 8.00
CA GLU A 168 -1.45 5.72 6.83
C GLU A 168 -2.96 5.79 7.07
N VAL A 169 -3.53 6.96 6.85
CA VAL A 169 -4.99 7.16 6.90
C VAL A 169 -5.52 7.31 5.49
N HIS A 170 -6.30 6.34 5.05
CA HIS A 170 -7.08 6.40 3.82
C HIS A 170 -8.31 7.26 4.05
N THR A 171 -8.47 8.28 3.22
CA THR A 171 -9.57 9.24 3.30
C THR A 171 -10.05 9.64 1.90
N SER A 172 -11.14 10.36 1.81
CA SER A 172 -11.67 10.93 0.57
C SER A 172 -12.43 12.22 0.82
N PRO A 173 -12.57 13.11 -0.18
CA PRO A 173 -13.32 14.34 -0.05
C PRO A 173 -14.69 14.14 0.63
N GLY A 174 -15.03 15.06 1.54
CA GLY A 174 -16.26 15.04 2.33
C GLY A 174 -16.14 14.32 3.69
N ARG A 175 -14.98 13.75 4.06
CA ARG A 175 -14.81 13.01 5.32
C ARG A 175 -13.97 13.74 6.39
N SER A 176 -13.83 15.04 6.30
CA SER A 176 -12.97 15.81 7.22
C SER A 176 -13.28 15.60 8.69
N GLN A 177 -14.55 15.44 9.07
CA GLN A 177 -14.96 15.17 10.45
C GLN A 177 -14.55 13.74 10.88
N ALA A 178 -14.76 12.73 10.02
CA ALA A 178 -14.35 11.35 10.31
C ALA A 178 -12.83 11.23 10.41
N PHE A 179 -12.10 11.94 9.54
CA PHE A 179 -10.65 12.06 9.63
C PHE A 179 -10.20 12.65 10.97
N ALA A 180 -10.81 13.76 11.39
CA ALA A 180 -10.48 14.39 12.67
C ALA A 180 -10.77 13.47 13.88
N GLN A 181 -11.88 12.70 13.83
CA GLN A 181 -12.19 11.71 14.87
C GLN A 181 -11.16 10.58 14.91
N LEU A 182 -10.73 10.06 13.75
CA LEU A 182 -9.70 9.03 13.68
C LEU A 182 -8.34 9.58 14.17
N LEU A 183 -7.98 10.80 13.79
CA LEU A 183 -6.77 11.46 14.25
C LEU A 183 -6.75 11.63 15.77
N ALA A 184 -7.88 12.01 16.36
CA ALA A 184 -8.04 12.10 17.83
C ALA A 184 -7.89 10.73 18.49
N ALA A 185 -8.45 9.66 17.90
CA ALA A 185 -8.29 8.30 18.40
C ALA A 185 -6.83 7.82 18.33
N ILE A 186 -6.11 8.13 17.26
CA ILE A 186 -4.68 7.85 17.14
C ILE A 186 -3.89 8.63 18.21
N SER A 187 -4.20 9.90 18.42
CA SER A 187 -3.56 10.71 19.45
C SER A 187 -3.78 10.15 20.87
N ALA A 188 -4.96 9.60 21.13
CA ALA A 188 -5.28 8.96 22.41
C ALA A 188 -4.54 7.63 22.64
N SER A 189 -3.88 7.07 21.63
CA SER A 189 -3.06 5.85 21.78
C SER A 189 -1.68 6.10 22.37
N ASP A 190 -1.30 7.37 22.55
CA ASP A 190 0.00 7.81 23.10
C ASP A 190 1.21 7.27 22.30
N LEU A 191 1.06 7.19 20.97
CA LEU A 191 2.11 6.72 20.05
C LEU A 191 3.07 7.84 19.68
N SER A 192 4.35 7.52 19.65
CA SER A 192 5.38 8.37 19.06
C SER A 192 5.58 7.99 17.60
N LEU A 193 4.75 8.55 16.69
CA LEU A 193 4.87 8.28 15.26
C LEU A 193 5.99 9.09 14.62
N SER A 194 6.78 8.43 13.79
CA SER A 194 7.77 9.07 12.92
C SER A 194 7.12 9.72 11.69
N LEU A 195 5.93 9.22 11.28
CA LEU A 195 5.22 9.73 10.12
C LEU A 195 3.73 9.40 10.18
N LEU A 196 2.91 10.36 9.81
CA LEU A 196 1.50 10.16 9.46
C LEU A 196 1.32 10.39 7.95
N ALA A 197 0.95 9.36 7.19
CA ALA A 197 0.63 9.49 5.78
C ALA A 197 -0.88 9.68 5.61
N VAL A 198 -1.28 10.57 4.72
CA VAL A 198 -2.67 10.80 4.34
C VAL A 198 -2.85 10.37 2.90
N SER A 199 -3.51 9.25 2.68
CA SER A 199 -3.78 8.65 1.37
C SER A 199 -5.11 9.16 0.84
N CYS A 200 -5.07 9.86 -0.30
CA CYS A 200 -6.24 10.44 -0.92
C CYS A 200 -6.08 10.50 -2.44
N GLY A 201 -7.14 10.16 -3.15
CA GLY A 201 -7.25 10.28 -4.60
C GLY A 201 -8.45 11.13 -5.01
N GLU A 202 -8.55 11.41 -6.30
CA GLU A 202 -9.77 11.99 -6.87
C GLU A 202 -10.89 10.98 -6.70
N GLY A 203 -11.94 11.32 -5.94
CA GLY A 203 -13.11 10.49 -5.74
C GLY A 203 -13.93 10.27 -7.03
N ARG A 204 -15.16 9.75 -6.90
CA ARG A 204 -16.07 9.54 -8.04
C ARG A 204 -16.49 10.84 -8.75
N GLU A 205 -16.44 11.97 -8.04
CA GLU A 205 -16.70 13.29 -8.62
C GLU A 205 -15.36 13.98 -8.90
N PRO A 206 -14.95 14.06 -10.18
CA PRO A 206 -13.68 14.66 -10.52
C PRO A 206 -13.74 16.19 -10.33
N GLY A 207 -12.87 16.69 -9.49
CA GLY A 207 -12.69 18.13 -9.32
C GLY A 207 -11.35 18.40 -8.65
N GLN A 208 -10.35 18.83 -9.43
CA GLN A 208 -9.01 19.18 -8.91
C GLN A 208 -9.08 20.12 -7.70
N LEU A 209 -9.94 21.11 -7.79
CA LEU A 209 -10.14 22.07 -6.71
C LEU A 209 -10.81 21.45 -5.49
N ALA A 210 -11.69 20.45 -5.67
CA ALA A 210 -12.36 19.76 -4.56
C ALA A 210 -11.36 18.95 -3.72
N LEU A 211 -10.45 18.22 -4.36
CA LEU A 211 -9.42 17.46 -3.65
C LEU A 211 -8.41 18.40 -2.97
N ALA A 212 -7.93 19.43 -3.65
CA ALA A 212 -7.02 20.41 -3.04
C ALA A 212 -7.66 21.12 -1.85
N ALA A 213 -8.90 21.59 -1.98
CA ALA A 213 -9.65 22.23 -0.88
C ALA A 213 -9.83 21.27 0.31
N TYR A 214 -10.10 19.99 0.02
CA TYR A 214 -10.19 18.96 1.06
C TYR A 214 -8.87 18.76 1.79
N LEU A 215 -7.75 18.65 1.07
CA LEU A 215 -6.42 18.52 1.70
C LEU A 215 -6.06 19.74 2.54
N TRP A 216 -6.47 20.94 2.13
CA TRP A 216 -6.33 22.14 2.97
C TRP A 216 -7.15 22.09 4.26
N GLN A 217 -8.37 21.51 4.25
CA GLN A 217 -9.13 21.27 5.48
C GLN A 217 -8.39 20.30 6.42
N LEU A 218 -7.85 19.20 5.86
CA LEU A 218 -7.08 18.23 6.64
C LEU A 218 -5.78 18.82 7.19
N HIS A 219 -5.12 19.69 6.42
CA HIS A 219 -3.91 20.40 6.86
C HIS A 219 -4.14 21.17 8.17
N GLY A 220 -5.32 21.78 8.33
CA GLY A 220 -5.69 22.45 9.59
C GLY A 220 -5.68 21.51 10.80
N PHE A 221 -6.09 20.25 10.65
CA PHE A 221 -6.02 19.27 11.73
C PHE A 221 -4.60 18.76 11.96
N LEU A 222 -3.82 18.57 10.88
CA LEU A 222 -2.45 18.04 10.95
C LEU A 222 -1.48 19.03 11.60
N THR A 223 -1.63 20.32 11.36
CA THR A 223 -0.80 21.36 12.01
C THR A 223 -0.99 21.43 13.53
N ALA A 224 -2.12 20.93 14.05
CA ALA A 224 -2.35 20.79 15.47
C ALA A 224 -1.75 19.49 16.06
N SER A 225 -1.31 18.56 15.21
CA SER A 225 -0.64 17.33 15.64
C SER A 225 0.87 17.55 15.79
N SER A 226 1.52 16.73 16.63
CA SER A 226 2.98 16.77 16.82
C SER A 226 3.75 15.91 15.80
N TRP A 227 3.06 15.19 14.92
CA TRP A 227 3.71 14.24 14.00
C TRP A 227 4.04 14.89 12.67
N PRO A 228 5.18 14.57 12.05
CA PRO A 228 5.43 14.85 10.64
C PRO A 228 4.37 14.16 9.78
N TRP A 229 3.96 14.80 8.67
CA TRP A 229 2.98 14.20 7.76
C TRP A 229 3.44 14.20 6.31
N LEU A 230 2.79 13.34 5.54
CA LEU A 230 3.03 13.12 4.12
C LEU A 230 1.69 12.98 3.40
N TRP A 231 1.55 13.69 2.28
CA TRP A 231 0.42 13.54 1.37
C TRP A 231 0.72 12.39 0.40
N GLN A 232 -0.05 11.32 0.45
CA GLN A 232 -0.02 10.28 -0.55
C GLN A 232 -1.09 10.54 -1.60
N LEU A 233 -0.67 10.81 -2.84
CA LEU A 233 -1.55 11.03 -3.96
C LEU A 233 -1.79 9.71 -4.70
N ASP A 234 -3.03 9.23 -4.66
CA ASP A 234 -3.43 7.98 -5.29
C ASP A 234 -3.98 8.24 -6.69
N GLY A 235 -3.16 7.99 -7.70
CA GLY A 235 -3.53 8.19 -9.11
C GLY A 235 -4.62 7.25 -9.60
N ARG A 236 -4.74 6.08 -8.99
CA ARG A 236 -5.78 5.08 -9.22
C ARG A 236 -6.38 4.65 -7.90
N PRO A 237 -7.72 4.52 -7.80
CA PRO A 237 -8.40 4.20 -6.55
C PRO A 237 -8.15 2.76 -6.07
N MET A 238 -7.55 1.90 -6.91
CA MET A 238 -7.32 0.49 -6.59
C MET A 238 -5.90 0.06 -6.89
N SER A 239 -5.24 -0.54 -5.91
CA SER A 239 -3.88 -1.07 -6.02
C SER A 239 -3.75 -2.32 -6.92
N GLY A 240 -4.86 -2.88 -7.36
CA GLY A 240 -4.89 -4.03 -8.28
C GLY A 240 -4.68 -3.67 -9.75
N ASP A 241 -4.72 -2.39 -10.12
CA ASP A 241 -4.47 -1.94 -11.47
C ASP A 241 -2.96 -1.80 -11.71
N ILE A 242 -2.38 -2.76 -12.45
CA ILE A 242 -0.94 -2.95 -12.63
C ILE A 242 -0.48 -2.88 -14.09
N GLY A 243 -1.30 -2.37 -14.99
CA GLY A 243 -0.96 -2.22 -16.41
C GLY A 243 0.19 -1.22 -16.64
N ALA A 244 0.90 -1.35 -17.77
CA ALA A 244 2.03 -0.49 -18.12
C ALA A 244 1.67 1.02 -18.17
N GLY A 245 0.41 1.35 -18.48
CA GLY A 245 -0.09 2.74 -18.56
C GLY A 245 -0.46 3.37 -17.22
N THR A 246 -0.56 2.59 -16.14
CA THR A 246 -1.13 3.07 -14.86
C THR A 246 -0.26 4.13 -14.16
N ALA A 247 1.05 4.10 -14.37
CA ALA A 247 1.99 5.10 -13.83
C ALA A 247 1.64 6.54 -14.25
N HIS A 248 0.99 6.72 -15.40
CA HIS A 248 0.59 8.04 -15.87
C HIS A 248 -0.38 8.73 -14.93
N ALA A 249 -1.32 7.99 -14.34
CA ALA A 249 -2.38 8.56 -13.51
C ALA A 249 -1.83 9.28 -12.25
N ALA A 250 -0.90 8.65 -11.52
CA ALA A 250 -0.32 9.26 -10.32
C ALA A 250 0.53 10.49 -10.65
N VAL A 251 1.30 10.44 -11.74
CA VAL A 251 2.11 11.58 -12.18
C VAL A 251 1.23 12.73 -12.66
N ALA A 252 0.22 12.45 -13.48
CA ALA A 252 -0.73 13.45 -13.96
C ALA A 252 -1.55 14.09 -12.82
N LEU A 253 -1.91 13.31 -11.81
CA LEU A 253 -2.57 13.83 -10.61
C LEU A 253 -1.67 14.86 -9.90
N PHE A 254 -0.40 14.54 -9.72
CA PHE A 254 0.56 15.46 -9.11
C PHE A 254 0.81 16.70 -9.98
N GLU A 255 0.94 16.57 -11.29
CA GLU A 255 1.12 17.72 -12.20
C GLU A 255 -0.05 18.71 -12.08
N ARG A 256 -1.27 18.19 -11.97
CA ARG A 256 -2.47 19.02 -11.86
C ARG A 256 -2.65 19.65 -10.49
N LEU A 257 -2.38 18.90 -9.42
CA LEU A 257 -2.64 19.33 -8.04
C LEU A 257 -1.48 20.05 -7.38
N GLY A 258 -0.24 19.75 -7.78
CA GLY A 258 0.98 20.23 -7.12
C GLY A 258 0.97 21.69 -6.74
N PRO A 259 0.57 22.63 -7.63
CA PRO A 259 0.52 24.06 -7.33
C PRO A 259 -0.51 24.44 -6.25
N PHE A 260 -1.48 23.57 -5.95
CA PHE A 260 -2.60 23.86 -5.05
C PHE A 260 -2.56 23.07 -3.75
N LEU A 261 -1.55 22.20 -3.58
CA LEU A 261 -1.42 21.36 -2.40
C LEU A 261 -1.01 22.19 -1.17
N PRO A 262 -1.53 21.84 0.02
CA PRO A 262 -1.01 22.39 1.27
C PRO A 262 0.44 21.92 1.52
N PRO A 263 1.18 22.63 2.40
CA PRO A 263 2.53 22.22 2.79
C PRO A 263 2.57 20.77 3.30
N GLY A 264 3.68 20.08 3.03
CA GLY A 264 3.92 18.70 3.47
C GLY A 264 4.75 17.93 2.44
N LEU A 265 5.26 16.79 2.85
CA LEU A 265 5.94 15.85 1.95
C LEU A 265 4.91 15.22 1.00
N ILE A 266 5.33 14.90 -0.23
CA ILE A 266 4.43 14.31 -1.24
C ILE A 266 4.98 12.96 -1.67
N GLN A 267 4.13 11.94 -1.70
CA GLN A 267 4.40 10.61 -2.20
C GLN A 267 3.38 10.23 -3.28
N LEU A 268 3.83 9.57 -4.32
CA LEU A 268 2.94 9.02 -5.34
C LEU A 268 2.59 7.57 -5.03
N ALA A 269 1.32 7.23 -5.23
CA ALA A 269 0.80 5.86 -5.14
C ALA A 269 -0.34 5.64 -6.15
N GLY A 270 -1.01 4.49 -6.08
CA GLY A 270 -2.16 4.20 -6.95
C GLY A 270 -1.77 4.05 -8.42
N GLY A 271 -1.37 2.83 -8.83
CA GLY A 271 -0.98 2.50 -10.21
C GLY A 271 0.51 2.71 -10.53
N THR A 272 1.32 3.01 -9.53
CA THR A 272 2.78 3.17 -9.69
C THR A 272 3.46 1.86 -10.14
N ASN A 273 4.46 1.99 -11.00
CA ASN A 273 5.25 0.89 -11.57
C ASN A 273 6.64 1.38 -11.99
N ALA A 274 7.41 0.57 -12.72
CA ALA A 274 8.76 0.90 -13.20
C ALA A 274 8.82 2.21 -14.04
N ASP A 275 7.72 2.62 -14.67
CA ASP A 275 7.68 3.85 -15.46
C ASP A 275 7.48 5.12 -14.61
N SER A 276 7.05 4.99 -13.36
CA SER A 276 6.67 6.14 -12.52
C SER A 276 7.82 7.12 -12.34
N ARG A 277 8.99 6.64 -11.96
CA ARG A 277 10.17 7.49 -11.76
C ARG A 277 10.66 8.12 -13.07
N ARG A 278 10.70 7.35 -14.16
CA ARG A 278 11.09 7.84 -15.49
C ARG A 278 10.18 8.97 -15.97
N ARG A 279 8.87 8.88 -15.69
CA ARG A 279 7.89 9.94 -15.99
C ARG A 279 8.15 11.19 -15.16
N LEU A 280 8.42 11.04 -13.85
CA LEU A 280 8.76 12.16 -12.98
C LEU A 280 10.00 12.92 -13.46
N LEU A 281 11.03 12.22 -13.91
CA LEU A 281 12.24 12.84 -14.45
C LEU A 281 11.98 13.67 -15.73
N LYS A 282 10.99 13.26 -16.55
CA LYS A 282 10.63 13.99 -17.77
C LYS A 282 9.94 15.32 -17.51
N ILE A 283 9.19 15.44 -16.44
CA ILE A 283 8.46 16.66 -16.10
C ILE A 283 9.31 17.67 -15.30
N GLN A 284 10.61 17.41 -15.19
CA GLN A 284 11.61 18.31 -14.54
C GLN A 284 11.22 18.77 -13.13
N ILE A 285 10.39 18.02 -12.44
CA ILE A 285 10.04 18.34 -11.06
C ILE A 285 11.27 18.03 -10.20
N SER A 286 11.78 19.09 -9.56
CA SER A 286 12.85 18.96 -8.59
C SER A 286 12.41 18.03 -7.45
N PRO A 287 13.19 16.99 -7.14
CA PRO A 287 12.84 16.03 -6.10
C PRO A 287 13.14 16.54 -4.68
N THR A 288 13.31 17.85 -4.50
CA THR A 288 13.57 18.39 -3.17
C THR A 288 12.26 18.66 -2.45
N PRO A 289 11.96 17.93 -1.38
CA PRO A 289 10.72 18.09 -0.59
C PRO A 289 10.53 19.51 -0.04
N ALA A 290 11.63 20.23 0.21
CA ALA A 290 11.63 21.60 0.71
C ALA A 290 10.94 22.62 -0.24
N THR A 291 10.79 22.28 -1.53
CA THR A 291 10.20 23.15 -2.54
C THR A 291 8.88 22.61 -3.13
N GLY A 292 8.20 21.68 -2.42
CA GLY A 292 6.98 21.04 -2.91
C GLY A 292 7.24 19.87 -3.87
N GLY A 293 8.45 19.33 -3.89
CA GLY A 293 8.83 18.18 -4.69
C GLY A 293 8.37 16.84 -4.08
N ILE A 294 8.48 15.77 -4.88
CA ILE A 294 8.09 14.43 -4.48
C ILE A 294 9.15 13.81 -3.57
N ALA A 295 8.74 13.42 -2.36
CA ALA A 295 9.59 12.73 -1.39
C ALA A 295 9.84 11.26 -1.79
N GLY A 296 8.88 10.62 -2.47
CA GLY A 296 9.04 9.23 -2.87
C GLY A 296 7.88 8.61 -3.60
N ILE A 297 7.97 7.30 -3.80
CA ILE A 297 6.99 6.50 -4.50
C ILE A 297 6.64 5.28 -3.66
N ALA A 298 5.35 4.97 -3.57
CA ALA A 298 4.85 3.74 -2.99
C ALA A 298 4.50 2.73 -4.11
N TYR A 299 4.87 1.48 -3.91
CA TYR A 299 4.64 0.40 -4.86
C TYR A 299 3.79 -0.70 -4.20
N GLY A 300 2.57 -0.89 -4.69
CA GLY A 300 1.66 -1.92 -4.22
C GLY A 300 1.53 -3.07 -5.23
N GLY A 301 0.51 -3.00 -6.07
CA GLY A 301 0.18 -4.06 -7.03
C GLY A 301 1.33 -4.47 -7.96
N SER A 302 2.13 -3.51 -8.44
CA SER A 302 3.29 -3.80 -9.30
C SER A 302 4.36 -4.61 -8.58
N ALA A 303 4.69 -4.25 -7.34
CA ALA A 303 5.68 -4.99 -6.53
C ALA A 303 5.19 -6.42 -6.21
N ARG A 304 3.92 -6.56 -5.80
CA ARG A 304 3.34 -7.88 -5.54
C ARG A 304 3.30 -8.76 -6.79
N ALA A 305 2.95 -8.18 -7.94
CA ALA A 305 2.91 -8.92 -9.21
C ALA A 305 4.29 -9.45 -9.63
N LEU A 306 5.36 -8.68 -9.38
CA LEU A 306 6.73 -9.14 -9.64
C LEU A 306 7.15 -10.31 -8.73
N LEU A 307 6.66 -10.37 -7.49
CA LEU A 307 6.99 -11.43 -6.54
C LEU A 307 6.13 -12.69 -6.73
N GLN A 308 4.93 -12.54 -7.28
CA GLN A 308 3.96 -13.63 -7.40
C GLN A 308 4.50 -14.89 -8.09
N PRO A 309 5.23 -14.83 -9.24
CA PRO A 309 5.77 -16.03 -9.87
C PRO A 309 6.73 -16.83 -8.97
N PHE A 310 7.52 -16.14 -8.15
CA PHE A 310 8.46 -16.78 -7.21
C PHE A 310 7.73 -17.42 -6.04
N LEU A 311 6.68 -16.79 -5.52
CA LEU A 311 5.83 -17.35 -4.47
C LEU A 311 5.13 -18.62 -4.95
N ILE A 312 4.55 -18.61 -6.16
CA ILE A 312 3.91 -19.76 -6.77
C ILE A 312 4.91 -20.91 -6.94
N GLU A 313 6.12 -20.64 -7.44
CA GLU A 313 7.12 -21.67 -7.67
C GLU A 313 7.59 -22.29 -6.33
N ALA A 314 7.77 -21.47 -5.29
CA ALA A 314 8.10 -21.97 -3.97
C ALA A 314 6.97 -22.85 -3.40
N GLU A 315 5.71 -22.40 -3.51
CA GLU A 315 4.53 -23.16 -3.09
C GLU A 315 4.42 -24.49 -3.84
N ARG A 316 4.68 -24.50 -5.16
CA ARG A 316 4.71 -25.72 -5.99
C ARG A 316 5.77 -26.73 -5.52
N ARG A 317 6.88 -26.25 -4.96
CA ARG A 317 7.93 -27.07 -4.35
C ARG A 317 7.61 -27.50 -2.92
N GLY A 318 6.47 -27.09 -2.35
CA GLY A 318 6.13 -27.31 -0.95
C GLY A 318 7.06 -26.57 0.03
N GLN A 319 7.65 -25.44 -0.40
CA GLN A 319 8.62 -24.67 0.37
C GLN A 319 8.18 -23.21 0.51
N ARG A 320 8.75 -22.51 1.48
CA ARG A 320 8.67 -21.04 1.56
C ARG A 320 9.69 -20.42 0.63
N LEU A 321 9.35 -19.24 0.08
CA LEU A 321 10.25 -18.53 -0.84
C LEU A 321 11.62 -18.23 -0.21
N LEU A 322 11.65 -17.81 1.07
CA LEU A 322 12.89 -17.55 1.79
C LEU A 322 13.77 -18.79 2.02
N HIS A 323 13.22 -19.98 1.89
CA HIS A 323 13.96 -21.26 1.97
C HIS A 323 14.45 -21.75 0.59
N CYS A 324 14.21 -20.99 -0.48
CA CYS A 324 14.64 -21.31 -1.85
C CYS A 324 15.82 -20.40 -2.26
N PRO A 325 17.07 -20.79 -2.01
CA PRO A 325 18.25 -19.93 -2.25
C PRO A 325 18.49 -19.63 -3.74
N ASP A 326 17.84 -20.36 -4.63
CA ASP A 326 17.86 -20.12 -6.08
C ASP A 326 16.75 -19.16 -6.55
N LEU A 327 15.73 -18.89 -5.73
CA LEU A 327 14.58 -18.06 -6.07
C LEU A 327 14.61 -16.67 -5.41
N TRP A 328 14.80 -16.61 -4.08
CA TRP A 328 14.66 -15.34 -3.37
C TRP A 328 15.64 -14.25 -3.83
N PRO A 329 16.91 -14.53 -4.24
CA PRO A 329 17.79 -13.46 -4.74
C PRO A 329 17.30 -12.86 -6.07
N LYS A 330 16.66 -13.68 -6.92
CA LYS A 330 16.05 -13.20 -8.17
C LYS A 330 14.81 -12.34 -7.90
N ALA A 331 14.00 -12.74 -6.92
CA ALA A 331 12.84 -11.99 -6.48
C ALA A 331 13.24 -10.64 -5.87
N GLN A 332 14.27 -10.60 -5.01
CA GLN A 332 14.88 -9.37 -4.51
C GLN A 332 15.33 -8.46 -5.65
N HIS A 333 16.12 -8.99 -6.58
CA HIS A 333 16.65 -8.23 -7.70
C HIS A 333 15.54 -7.62 -8.57
N SER A 334 14.40 -8.33 -8.74
CA SER A 334 13.24 -7.78 -9.45
C SER A 334 12.67 -6.53 -8.77
N LEU A 335 12.64 -6.49 -7.43
CA LEU A 335 12.24 -5.30 -6.67
C LEU A 335 13.26 -4.17 -6.78
N GLU A 336 14.55 -4.49 -6.69
CA GLU A 336 15.62 -3.49 -6.87
C GLU A 336 15.52 -2.80 -8.23
N LEU A 337 15.25 -3.54 -9.29
CA LEU A 337 15.02 -2.99 -10.64
C LEU A 337 13.78 -2.10 -10.68
N LEU A 338 12.68 -2.51 -10.05
CA LEU A 338 11.46 -1.70 -9.97
C LEU A 338 11.71 -0.34 -9.32
N TRP A 339 12.56 -0.29 -8.29
CA TRP A 339 12.82 0.93 -7.52
C TRP A 339 13.95 1.79 -8.09
N ALA A 340 14.82 1.19 -8.90
CA ALA A 340 15.92 1.89 -9.55
C ALA A 340 15.49 2.66 -10.82
N CYS A 341 14.36 2.26 -11.44
CA CYS A 341 13.85 2.83 -12.70
C CYS A 341 13.29 4.24 -12.58
#